data_13b5dc5da03987d5db386473057084d2
#
_entry.id   13b5dc5da03987d5db386473057084d2
#
_cell.length_a   1.000
_cell.length_b   1.000
_cell.length_c   1.000
_cell.angle_alpha   90.00
_cell.angle_beta   90.00
_cell.angle_gamma   90.00
#
_symmetry.space_group_name_H-M   'P 1'
#
loop_
_entity.id
_entity.type
_entity.pdbx_description
1 polymer ?
#
loop_
_entity_poly.entity_id
_entity_poly.type
_entity_poly.pdbx_seq_one_letter_code
_entity_poly.pdbx_strand_id
1 'polypeptide(L)'
;MTSRRYVLEFAPRALQELRKLDRPVVERIKAATESLRDDPRPAGAKMLTGMHGVLRIRVTGDYRVFRTVDDDRLVILVVDAGHRRQIYR
;
A
#
# COMPACT_ATOMS: atom_id res chain seq x y z
N MET A 1 18.89 -19.54 -4.25
CA MET A 1 17.53 -19.70 -3.76
C MET A 1 16.64 -18.62 -4.35
N THR A 2 15.54 -19.02 -4.92
CA THR A 2 14.64 -18.08 -5.57
C THR A 2 13.64 -17.57 -4.56
N SER A 3 13.67 -16.31 -4.26
CA SER A 3 12.60 -15.72 -3.46
C SER A 3 11.49 -15.29 -4.40
N ARG A 4 10.25 -15.53 -3.97
CA ARG A 4 9.09 -15.07 -4.71
C ARG A 4 8.86 -13.62 -4.36
N ARG A 5 9.05 -12.76 -5.34
CA ARG A 5 8.74 -11.35 -5.14
C ARG A 5 7.49 -11.00 -5.91
N TYR A 6 6.62 -10.29 -5.25
CA TYR A 6 5.39 -9.82 -5.87
C TYR A 6 5.68 -8.65 -6.81
N VAL A 7 4.90 -8.55 -7.86
CA VAL A 7 4.91 -7.37 -8.74
C VAL A 7 4.08 -6.28 -8.05
N LEU A 8 4.61 -5.07 -8.02
CA LEU A 8 3.94 -3.94 -7.39
C LEU A 8 3.30 -3.07 -8.46
N GLU A 9 2.00 -2.86 -8.35
CA GLU A 9 1.23 -2.01 -9.27
C GLU A 9 0.46 -0.97 -8.47
N PHE A 10 0.19 0.16 -9.10
CA PHE A 10 -0.55 1.26 -8.47
C PHE A 10 -1.79 1.56 -9.31
N ALA A 11 -2.95 1.54 -8.67
CA ALA A 11 -4.18 1.96 -9.32
C ALA A 11 -4.11 3.46 -9.64
N PRO A 12 -4.82 3.93 -10.67
CA PRO A 12 -4.82 5.34 -11.04
C PRO A 12 -5.16 6.28 -9.88
N ARG A 13 -6.11 5.88 -9.04
CA ARG A 13 -6.47 6.68 -7.87
C ARG A 13 -5.27 6.83 -6.92
N ALA A 14 -4.53 5.74 -6.68
CA ALA A 14 -3.37 5.80 -5.81
C ALA A 14 -2.31 6.76 -6.36
N LEU A 15 -2.07 6.71 -7.67
CA LEU A 15 -1.12 7.62 -8.30
C LEU A 15 -1.54 9.08 -8.16
N GLN A 16 -2.84 9.36 -8.33
CA GLN A 16 -3.36 10.71 -8.17
C GLN A 16 -3.18 11.22 -6.75
N GLU A 17 -3.45 10.36 -5.75
CA GLU A 17 -3.27 10.74 -4.36
C GLU A 17 -1.81 10.99 -4.02
N LEU A 18 -0.90 10.18 -4.54
CA LEU A 18 0.52 10.38 -4.31
C LEU A 18 1.03 11.70 -4.87
N ARG A 19 0.48 12.16 -5.98
CA ARG A 19 0.87 13.44 -6.60
C ARG A 19 0.54 14.63 -5.73
N LYS A 20 -0.39 14.49 -4.79
CA LYS A 20 -0.80 15.57 -3.89
C LYS A 20 0.08 15.67 -2.66
N LEU A 21 0.97 14.71 -2.44
CA LEU A 21 1.77 14.62 -1.23
C LEU A 21 3.16 15.22 -1.43
N ASP A 22 3.76 15.66 -0.33
CA ASP A 22 5.13 16.16 -0.35
C ASP A 22 6.10 15.04 -0.70
N ARG A 23 7.18 15.41 -1.36
CA ARG A 23 8.16 14.44 -1.85
C ARG A 23 8.71 13.53 -0.76
N PRO A 24 9.08 14.03 0.43
CA PRO A 24 9.58 13.13 1.49
C PRO A 24 8.56 12.07 1.90
N VAL A 25 7.27 12.42 1.93
CA VAL A 25 6.21 11.48 2.24
C VAL A 25 6.08 10.44 1.14
N VAL A 26 6.11 10.88 -0.11
CA VAL A 26 6.03 9.98 -1.26
C VAL A 26 7.18 8.97 -1.23
N GLU A 27 8.39 9.42 -0.91
CA GLU A 27 9.54 8.52 -0.85
C GLU A 27 9.39 7.47 0.24
N ARG A 28 8.84 7.84 1.38
CA ARG A 28 8.58 6.88 2.46
C ARG A 28 7.50 5.88 2.07
N ILE A 29 6.47 6.34 1.38
CA ILE A 29 5.42 5.44 0.89
C ILE A 29 5.99 4.46 -0.12
N LYS A 30 6.83 4.94 -1.03
CA LYS A 30 7.48 4.07 -2.01
C LYS A 30 8.35 3.02 -1.35
N ALA A 31 9.14 3.41 -0.35
CA ALA A 31 9.99 2.47 0.38
C ALA A 31 9.15 1.42 1.10
N ALA A 32 8.06 1.83 1.74
CA ALA A 32 7.19 0.90 2.44
C ALA A 32 6.51 -0.08 1.49
N THR A 33 6.01 0.42 0.34
CA THR A 33 5.37 -0.46 -0.64
C THR A 33 6.37 -1.39 -1.30
N GLU A 34 7.58 -0.92 -1.53
CA GLU A 34 8.62 -1.77 -2.11
C GLU A 34 8.95 -2.96 -1.20
N SER A 35 8.98 -2.72 0.11
CA SER A 35 9.24 -3.81 1.07
C SER A 35 8.13 -4.86 1.07
N LEU A 36 6.91 -4.50 0.66
CA LEU A 36 5.79 -5.45 0.60
C LEU A 36 6.00 -6.52 -0.47
N ARG A 37 6.87 -6.27 -1.44
CA ARG A 37 7.12 -7.27 -2.49
C ARG A 37 7.71 -8.56 -1.94
N ASP A 38 8.47 -8.47 -0.86
CA ASP A 38 9.05 -9.65 -0.21
C ASP A 38 8.16 -10.17 0.92
N ASP A 39 7.38 -9.27 1.53
CA ASP A 39 6.48 -9.63 2.63
C ASP A 39 5.19 -8.80 2.48
N PRO A 40 4.20 -9.30 1.72
CA PRO A 40 2.98 -8.54 1.45
C PRO A 40 2.05 -8.38 2.66
N ARG A 41 2.26 -9.16 3.70
CA ARG A 41 1.45 -9.09 4.92
C ARG A 41 2.35 -8.98 6.15
N PRO A 42 3.08 -7.84 6.29
CA PRO A 42 3.97 -7.69 7.44
C PRO A 42 3.18 -7.60 8.74
N ALA A 43 3.89 -7.82 9.84
CA ALA A 43 3.30 -7.65 11.18
C ALA A 43 2.73 -6.24 11.29
N GLY A 44 1.51 -6.14 11.83
CA GLY A 44 0.82 -4.86 11.93
C GLY A 44 -0.09 -4.52 10.77
N ALA A 45 -0.03 -5.28 9.68
CA ALA A 45 -0.97 -5.11 8.58
C ALA A 45 -2.37 -5.52 9.05
N LYS A 46 -3.37 -4.72 8.69
CA LYS A 46 -4.74 -4.99 9.11
C LYS A 46 -5.68 -4.95 7.90
N MET A 47 -6.65 -5.86 7.92
CA MET A 47 -7.70 -5.83 6.92
C MET A 47 -8.63 -4.65 7.20
N LEU A 48 -8.98 -3.92 6.14
CA LEU A 48 -9.86 -2.78 6.28
C LEU A 48 -11.29 -3.26 6.51
N THR A 49 -11.92 -2.77 7.58
CA THR A 49 -13.28 -3.14 7.91
C THR A 49 -14.24 -2.71 6.81
N GLY A 50 -15.08 -3.63 6.36
CA GLY A 50 -16.07 -3.36 5.33
C GLY A 50 -15.56 -3.44 3.91
N MET A 51 -14.26 -3.64 3.72
CA MET A 51 -13.67 -3.78 2.39
C MET A 51 -12.87 -5.07 2.33
N HIS A 52 -13.57 -6.12 1.96
CA HIS A 52 -12.98 -7.46 1.92
C HIS A 52 -11.77 -7.51 1.00
N GLY A 53 -10.69 -8.09 1.48
CA GLY A 53 -9.48 -8.27 0.70
C GLY A 53 -8.56 -7.07 0.65
N VAL A 54 -8.94 -5.96 1.26
CA VAL A 54 -8.09 -4.76 1.29
C VAL A 54 -7.32 -4.71 2.61
N LEU A 55 -6.00 -4.61 2.51
CA LEU A 55 -5.11 -4.52 3.66
C LEU A 55 -4.58 -3.10 3.79
N ARG A 56 -4.40 -2.69 5.03
CA ARG A 56 -3.91 -1.35 5.36
C ARG A 56 -2.56 -1.45 6.06
N ILE A 57 -1.65 -0.56 5.70
CA ILE A 57 -0.41 -0.38 6.45
C ILE A 57 -0.22 1.10 6.72
N ARG A 58 0.21 1.43 7.94
CA ARG A 58 0.61 2.78 8.31
C ARG A 58 2.06 2.98 7.90
N VAL A 59 2.33 4.08 7.21
CA VAL A 59 3.68 4.35 6.72
C VAL A 59 4.42 5.29 7.65
N THR A 60 3.89 6.48 7.86
CA THR A 60 4.50 7.45 8.75
C THR A 60 3.41 8.39 9.26
N GLY A 61 3.41 8.66 10.55
CA GLY A 61 2.40 9.52 11.15
C GLY A 61 1.00 9.06 10.79
N ASP A 62 0.26 9.91 10.11
CA ASP A 62 -1.13 9.66 9.73
C ASP A 62 -1.30 9.18 8.29
N TYR A 63 -0.21 8.86 7.60
CA TYR A 63 -0.31 8.40 6.22
C TYR A 63 -0.49 6.89 6.18
N ARG A 64 -1.37 6.44 5.29
CA ARG A 64 -1.71 5.03 5.16
C ARG A 64 -1.71 4.61 3.70
N VAL A 65 -1.45 3.33 3.49
CA VAL A 65 -1.49 2.71 2.17
C VAL A 65 -2.48 1.55 2.22
N PHE A 66 -3.37 1.50 1.25
CA PHE A 66 -4.34 0.42 1.09
C PHE A 66 -3.98 -0.38 -0.15
N ARG A 67 -3.98 -1.70 0.00
CA ARG A 67 -3.61 -2.58 -1.10
C ARG A 67 -4.37 -3.88 -1.05
N THR A 68 -4.44 -4.54 -2.21
CA THR A 68 -4.88 -5.92 -2.32
C THR A 68 -3.68 -6.78 -2.68
N VAL A 69 -3.74 -8.04 -2.31
CA VAL A 69 -2.67 -9.00 -2.58
C VAL A 69 -3.28 -10.18 -3.32
N ASP A 70 -2.73 -10.49 -4.48
CA ASP A 70 -3.13 -11.65 -5.27
C ASP A 70 -1.98 -12.67 -5.21
N ASP A 71 -2.15 -13.69 -4.40
CA ASP A 71 -1.10 -14.67 -4.17
C ASP A 71 -0.90 -15.60 -5.37
N ASP A 72 -1.95 -15.84 -6.14
CA ASP A 72 -1.85 -16.70 -7.32
C ASP A 72 -1.04 -16.04 -8.42
N ARG A 73 -1.23 -14.75 -8.62
CA ARG A 73 -0.56 -13.98 -9.66
C ARG A 73 0.69 -13.27 -9.16
N LEU A 74 0.93 -13.29 -7.85
CA LEU A 74 2.02 -12.58 -7.20
C LEU A 74 2.00 -11.09 -7.51
N VAL A 75 0.85 -10.48 -7.33
CA VAL A 75 0.65 -9.05 -7.61
C VAL A 75 0.13 -8.35 -6.35
N ILE A 76 0.74 -7.23 -6.03
CA ILE A 76 0.24 -6.31 -5.01
C ILE A 76 -0.26 -5.07 -5.74
N LEU A 77 -1.54 -4.78 -5.60
CA LEU A 77 -2.13 -3.57 -6.19
C LEU A 77 -2.39 -2.55 -5.10
N VAL A 78 -1.69 -1.43 -5.17
CA VAL A 78 -1.95 -0.30 -4.27
C VAL A 78 -3.17 0.44 -4.79
N VAL A 79 -4.26 0.37 -4.04
CA VAL A 79 -5.54 0.92 -4.48
C VAL A 79 -5.74 2.35 -4.01
N ASP A 80 -5.13 2.73 -2.90
CA ASP A 80 -5.23 4.09 -2.39
C ASP A 80 -4.08 4.37 -1.43
N ALA A 81 -3.76 5.64 -1.25
CA ALA A 81 -2.75 6.06 -0.30
C ALA A 81 -3.02 7.52 0.07
N GLY A 82 -2.68 7.92 1.28
CA GLY A 82 -2.83 9.30 1.65
C GLY A 82 -2.95 9.51 3.15
N HIS A 83 -3.28 10.75 3.49
CA HIS A 83 -3.45 11.15 4.86
C HIS A 83 -4.74 10.56 5.42
N ARG A 84 -4.68 10.14 6.68
CA ARG A 84 -5.82 9.55 7.38
C ARG A 84 -7.13 10.30 7.19
N ARG A 85 -7.09 11.64 7.33
CA ARG A 85 -8.30 12.46 7.25
C ARG A 85 -8.95 12.45 5.89
N GLN A 86 -8.17 12.26 4.85
CA GLN A 86 -8.67 12.26 3.49
C GLN A 86 -9.26 10.92 3.09
N ILE A 87 -8.70 9.85 3.64
CA ILE A 87 -9.10 8.50 3.28
C ILE A 87 -10.40 8.09 3.94
N TYR A 88 -10.62 8.55 5.16
CA TYR A 88 -11.78 8.13 5.97
C TYR A 88 -12.95 9.11 5.92
N ARG A 89 -13.12 9.78 4.86
CA ARG A 89 -14.30 10.61 4.71
C ARG A 89 -15.56 9.80 4.61
#